data_e67fabe7027953131a2776ab40ef77f4
#
_entry.id   e67fabe7027953131a2776ab40ef77f4
#
_cell.length_a   1.000
_cell.length_b   1.000
_cell.length_c   1.000
_cell.angle_alpha   90.00
_cell.angle_beta   90.00
_cell.angle_gamma   90.00
#
_symmetry.space_group_name_H-M   'P 1'
#
loop_
_entity.id
_entity.type
_entity.pdbx_description
1 polymer ?
#
loop_
_entity_poly.entity_id
_entity_poly.type
_entity_poly.pdbx_seq_one_letter_code
_entity_poly.pdbx_strand_id
1 'polypeptide(L)'
;MRRILLSPLLLFLPVLSLSAQGMQCEAISPLGGARQTCLAAVDLARAYFPLAGMVLSGGNPVLAEGGTSGRAGAVTLTFRVNGFHLHVPDLTAIDADGTVHERSSVLAPVPVVEAQVGIFPGLSNGFLSIDGLGSVQLVPNEDFAKGLRADSDAVKLGPVSLGFGLGARVGVMNETDVRPSLALSVMHRRVPRVGYGDVNAGDRVQADANLNAWNLRGTAGKRFGLLMIAAGAGWDHYSGRANGAYNVSALPGGQGTISLPLDQSRWMGFVDGGLAFGVFRLTGEIGYQFGVDQHLDTTFEGYDDTAGSTFYSLGLQLGF
;
A
#
# COMPACT_ATOMS: atom_id res chain seq x y z
N MET A 1 23.51 -11.38 49.79
CA MET A 1 24.19 -11.15 48.50
C MET A 1 23.11 -10.99 47.42
N ARG A 2 22.75 -9.75 47.04
CA ARG A 2 21.78 -9.44 45.97
C ARG A 2 22.57 -9.28 44.67
N ARG A 3 22.32 -10.16 43.71
CA ARG A 3 22.86 -10.02 42.35
C ARG A 3 21.95 -9.10 41.56
N ILE A 4 22.46 -7.93 41.20
CA ILE A 4 21.84 -6.99 40.29
C ILE A 4 22.11 -7.48 38.85
N LEU A 5 21.07 -7.94 38.17
CA LEU A 5 21.12 -8.23 36.74
C LEU A 5 20.98 -6.92 35.98
N LEU A 6 22.07 -6.43 35.40
CA LEU A 6 22.08 -5.34 34.43
C LEU A 6 21.58 -5.93 33.10
N SER A 7 20.36 -5.53 32.70
CA SER A 7 19.87 -5.70 31.32
C SER A 7 20.61 -4.74 30.40
N PRO A 8 21.16 -5.18 29.27
CA PRO A 8 21.69 -4.27 28.28
C PRO A 8 20.51 -3.65 27.52
N LEU A 9 20.36 -2.34 27.70
CA LEU A 9 19.49 -1.49 26.90
C LEU A 9 20.13 -1.38 25.50
N LEU A 10 19.63 -2.15 24.53
CA LEU A 10 20.02 -2.04 23.14
C LEU A 10 19.49 -0.70 22.61
N LEU A 11 20.36 0.30 22.53
CA LEU A 11 20.12 1.54 21.80
C LEU A 11 20.04 1.22 20.31
N PHE A 12 18.81 1.17 19.78
CA PHE A 12 18.58 1.27 18.35
C PHE A 12 18.96 2.70 17.90
N LEU A 13 20.17 2.88 17.43
CA LEU A 13 20.54 4.08 16.67
C LEU A 13 19.85 3.98 15.32
N PRO A 14 19.05 4.99 14.92
CA PRO A 14 18.56 5.07 13.56
C PRO A 14 19.77 5.23 12.63
N VAL A 15 20.00 4.26 11.77
CA VAL A 15 20.94 4.39 10.66
C VAL A 15 20.35 5.43 9.74
N LEU A 16 20.94 6.64 9.76
CA LEU A 16 20.66 7.67 8.77
C LEU A 16 21.11 7.12 7.41
N SER A 17 20.17 6.61 6.65
CA SER A 17 20.37 6.30 5.24
C SER A 17 20.52 7.62 4.50
N LEU A 18 21.72 8.17 4.48
CA LEU A 18 22.03 9.32 3.63
C LEU A 18 21.74 8.92 2.19
N SER A 19 20.96 9.74 1.55
CA SER A 19 20.41 9.63 0.21
C SER A 19 21.50 9.47 -0.87
N ALA A 20 21.95 8.23 -1.08
CA ALA A 20 22.78 7.89 -2.26
C ALA A 20 22.01 8.03 -3.60
N GLN A 21 20.76 8.45 -3.53
CA GLN A 21 19.78 8.36 -4.61
C GLN A 21 19.76 9.60 -5.52
N GLY A 22 20.10 10.77 -5.02
CA GLY A 22 20.31 11.99 -5.82
C GLY A 22 21.61 11.95 -6.66
N MET A 23 22.61 11.20 -6.22
CA MET A 23 23.91 11.15 -6.89
C MET A 23 23.87 10.56 -8.31
N GLN A 24 22.85 9.77 -8.67
CA GLN A 24 22.71 9.25 -10.04
C GLN A 24 22.39 10.36 -11.04
N CYS A 25 21.63 11.39 -10.63
CA CYS A 25 21.28 12.53 -11.47
C CYS A 25 22.29 13.68 -11.36
N GLU A 26 23.12 13.74 -10.30
CA GLU A 26 24.13 14.81 -10.12
C GLU A 26 25.22 14.81 -11.18
N ALA A 27 25.56 13.64 -11.71
CA ALA A 27 26.55 13.49 -12.77
C ALA A 27 26.03 13.97 -14.14
N ILE A 28 24.73 14.27 -14.26
CA ILE A 28 24.10 14.70 -15.50
C ILE A 28 24.24 16.22 -15.62
N SER A 29 24.59 16.68 -16.84
CA SER A 29 24.69 18.11 -17.10
C SER A 29 23.38 18.82 -16.75
N PRO A 30 23.41 19.95 -16.01
CA PRO A 30 22.22 20.74 -15.72
C PRO A 30 21.63 21.44 -16.95
N LEU A 31 22.38 21.45 -18.08
CA LEU A 31 21.95 22.09 -19.31
C LEU A 31 20.79 21.32 -19.95
N GLY A 32 19.76 22.03 -20.36
CA GLY A 32 18.67 21.53 -21.18
C GLY A 32 17.66 20.63 -20.48
N GLY A 33 17.57 20.67 -19.15
CA GLY A 33 16.50 19.94 -18.41
C GLY A 33 16.73 18.44 -18.23
N ALA A 34 17.87 17.89 -18.69
CA ALA A 34 18.14 16.45 -18.54
C ALA A 34 18.25 16.02 -17.07
N ARG A 35 18.87 16.85 -16.24
CA ARG A 35 18.96 16.60 -14.79
C ARG A 35 17.60 16.62 -14.12
N GLN A 36 16.75 17.60 -14.41
CA GLN A 36 15.38 17.71 -13.87
C GLN A 36 14.54 16.52 -14.30
N THR A 37 14.68 16.08 -15.54
CA THR A 37 13.98 14.89 -16.04
C THR A 37 14.45 13.62 -15.34
N CYS A 38 15.74 13.47 -15.05
CA CYS A 38 16.25 12.37 -14.24
C CYS A 38 15.70 12.41 -12.82
N LEU A 39 15.72 13.59 -12.16
CA LEU A 39 15.15 13.77 -10.81
C LEU A 39 13.67 13.44 -10.81
N ALA A 40 12.90 13.89 -11.80
CA ALA A 40 11.49 13.55 -11.93
C ALA A 40 11.24 12.03 -12.07
N ALA A 41 12.13 11.29 -12.72
CA ALA A 41 12.02 9.82 -12.80
C ALA A 41 12.24 9.16 -11.43
N VAL A 42 13.19 9.65 -10.64
CA VAL A 42 13.44 9.19 -9.27
C VAL A 42 12.24 9.50 -8.37
N ASP A 43 11.80 10.74 -8.40
CA ASP A 43 10.77 11.26 -7.51
C ASP A 43 9.37 10.74 -7.85
N LEU A 44 9.09 10.45 -9.13
CA LEU A 44 7.89 9.74 -9.55
C LEU A 44 7.76 8.40 -8.82
N ALA A 45 8.83 7.63 -8.80
CA ALA A 45 8.83 6.35 -8.10
C ALA A 45 8.65 6.52 -6.59
N ARG A 46 9.29 7.51 -5.96
CA ARG A 46 9.19 7.79 -4.53
C ARG A 46 7.79 8.26 -4.13
N ALA A 47 7.21 9.18 -4.89
CA ALA A 47 5.90 9.76 -4.61
C ALA A 47 4.78 8.73 -4.66
N TYR A 48 4.78 7.88 -5.68
CA TYR A 48 3.66 6.97 -5.94
C TYR A 48 3.80 5.60 -5.28
N PHE A 49 5.00 5.23 -4.83
CA PHE A 49 5.24 3.95 -4.16
C PHE A 49 4.40 3.73 -2.89
N PRO A 50 4.33 4.66 -1.92
CA PRO A 50 3.50 4.49 -0.73
C PRO A 50 2.00 4.53 -1.03
N LEU A 51 1.56 5.28 -2.03
CA LEU A 51 0.17 5.31 -2.46
C LEU A 51 -0.27 3.95 -3.01
N ALA A 52 0.57 3.32 -3.84
CA ALA A 52 0.35 1.96 -4.32
C ALA A 52 0.31 0.97 -3.15
N GLY A 53 1.24 1.08 -2.20
CA GLY A 53 1.25 0.27 -0.99
C GLY A 53 -0.03 0.40 -0.16
N MET A 54 -0.49 1.62 0.06
CA MET A 54 -1.70 1.93 0.81
C MET A 54 -2.94 1.29 0.19
N VAL A 55 -3.17 1.50 -1.10
CA VAL A 55 -4.39 1.02 -1.77
C VAL A 55 -4.41 -0.49 -1.96
N LEU A 56 -3.25 -1.12 -2.13
CA LEU A 56 -3.12 -2.57 -2.24
C LEU A 56 -3.30 -3.25 -0.88
N SER A 57 -3.00 -2.56 0.21
CA SER A 57 -3.08 -3.09 1.57
C SER A 57 -4.44 -2.85 2.22
N GLY A 58 -5.04 -1.67 2.03
CA GLY A 58 -6.23 -1.25 2.76
C GLY A 58 -5.99 -1.09 4.27
N GLY A 59 -7.05 -0.86 5.02
CA GLY A 59 -7.03 -0.76 6.46
C GLY A 59 -7.23 -2.10 7.16
N ASN A 60 -8.49 -2.44 7.45
CA ASN A 60 -8.85 -3.69 8.11
C ASN A 60 -8.74 -4.89 7.16
N PRO A 61 -7.94 -5.91 7.47
CA PRO A 61 -7.87 -7.12 6.63
C PRO A 61 -9.17 -7.94 6.62
N VAL A 62 -10.08 -7.70 7.57
CA VAL A 62 -11.43 -8.29 7.58
C VAL A 62 -12.41 -7.17 7.89
N LEU A 63 -12.99 -6.60 6.84
CA LEU A 63 -13.84 -5.42 6.91
C LEU A 63 -15.00 -5.59 7.93
N ALA A 64 -15.27 -4.54 8.70
CA ALA A 64 -16.31 -4.46 9.72
C ALA A 64 -16.19 -5.48 10.87
N GLU A 65 -15.07 -6.18 10.98
CA GLU A 65 -14.80 -7.10 12.08
C GLU A 65 -13.61 -6.63 12.93
N GLY A 66 -13.81 -6.51 14.26
CA GLY A 66 -12.75 -6.18 15.20
C GLY A 66 -11.99 -7.38 15.76
N GLY A 67 -12.58 -8.58 15.68
CA GLY A 67 -12.07 -9.81 16.27
C GLY A 67 -11.66 -10.87 15.24
N THR A 68 -11.38 -12.06 15.73
CA THR A 68 -11.22 -13.28 14.94
C THR A 68 -12.59 -13.96 14.74
N SER A 69 -12.64 -14.96 13.86
CA SER A 69 -13.83 -15.81 13.66
C SER A 69 -14.26 -16.55 14.93
N GLY A 70 -13.33 -16.80 15.85
CA GLY A 70 -13.56 -17.51 17.12
C GLY A 70 -13.97 -18.97 16.94
N ARG A 71 -13.87 -19.51 15.73
CA ARG A 71 -14.34 -20.87 15.41
C ARG A 71 -13.41 -21.52 14.37
N ALA A 72 -12.86 -22.68 14.67
CA ALA A 72 -12.05 -23.45 13.74
C ALA A 72 -12.89 -23.88 12.53
N GLY A 73 -12.33 -23.72 11.33
CA GLY A 73 -12.97 -24.04 10.07
C GLY A 73 -13.97 -23.00 9.54
N ALA A 74 -14.23 -21.93 10.30
CA ALA A 74 -15.01 -20.80 9.75
C ALA A 74 -14.25 -20.13 8.61
N VAL A 75 -14.95 -19.79 7.53
CA VAL A 75 -14.37 -19.14 6.35
C VAL A 75 -15.12 -17.85 6.08
N THR A 76 -14.39 -16.78 5.86
CA THR A 76 -14.93 -15.51 5.33
C THR A 76 -14.19 -15.18 4.05
N LEU A 77 -14.92 -14.99 2.96
CA LEU A 77 -14.41 -14.47 1.69
C LEU A 77 -14.88 -13.03 1.53
N THR A 78 -13.98 -12.14 1.17
CA THR A 78 -14.25 -10.72 0.95
C THR A 78 -13.83 -10.34 -0.47
N PHE A 79 -14.76 -9.83 -1.24
CA PHE A 79 -14.51 -9.14 -2.52
C PHE A 79 -14.59 -7.65 -2.22
N ARG A 80 -13.50 -6.93 -2.31
CA ARG A 80 -13.49 -5.49 -2.07
C ARG A 80 -12.80 -4.72 -3.17
N VAL A 81 -13.18 -3.46 -3.31
CA VAL A 81 -12.48 -2.49 -4.14
C VAL A 81 -11.97 -1.40 -3.21
N ASN A 82 -10.67 -1.26 -3.16
CA ASN A 82 -10.03 -0.12 -2.52
C ASN A 82 -9.92 1.01 -3.54
N GLY A 83 -9.99 2.25 -3.08
CA GLY A 83 -9.84 3.41 -3.93
C GLY A 83 -9.16 4.57 -3.19
N PHE A 84 -8.50 5.42 -3.95
CA PHE A 84 -7.90 6.66 -3.47
C PHE A 84 -7.86 7.69 -4.58
N HIS A 85 -7.75 8.96 -4.21
CA HIS A 85 -7.54 10.04 -5.16
C HIS A 85 -6.11 10.01 -5.68
N LEU A 86 -5.97 9.86 -6.99
CA LEU A 86 -4.70 9.84 -7.70
C LEU A 86 -4.60 11.06 -8.61
N HIS A 87 -3.60 11.90 -8.38
CA HIS A 87 -3.19 12.95 -9.30
C HIS A 87 -2.22 12.33 -10.31
N VAL A 88 -2.69 12.18 -11.55
CA VAL A 88 -1.93 11.55 -12.63
C VAL A 88 -1.02 12.61 -13.26
N PRO A 89 0.31 12.47 -13.19
CA PRO A 89 1.23 13.46 -13.73
C PRO A 89 1.28 13.41 -15.27
N ASP A 90 1.51 14.55 -15.90
CA ASP A 90 1.82 14.63 -17.33
C ASP A 90 3.33 14.43 -17.55
N LEU A 91 3.70 13.22 -17.97
CA LEU A 91 5.10 12.87 -18.19
C LEU A 91 5.65 13.31 -19.55
N THR A 92 4.85 13.96 -20.39
CA THR A 92 5.27 14.44 -21.72
C THR A 92 6.11 15.71 -21.64
N ALA A 93 5.94 16.51 -20.58
CA ALA A 93 6.66 17.74 -20.35
C ALA A 93 7.08 17.86 -18.89
N ILE A 94 8.29 18.39 -18.67
CA ILE A 94 8.83 18.75 -17.36
C ILE A 94 9.43 20.12 -17.49
N ASP A 95 9.04 21.04 -16.65
CA ASP A 95 9.49 22.41 -16.70
C ASP A 95 10.95 22.56 -16.29
N ALA A 96 11.55 23.69 -16.63
CA ALA A 96 12.95 23.93 -16.34
C ALA A 96 13.27 24.03 -14.84
N ASP A 97 12.26 24.33 -14.02
CA ASP A 97 12.34 24.36 -12.55
C ASP A 97 12.07 22.99 -11.90
N GLY A 98 11.76 21.97 -12.69
CA GLY A 98 11.44 20.61 -12.22
C GLY A 98 9.96 20.41 -11.92
N THR A 99 9.06 21.32 -12.33
CA THR A 99 7.61 21.13 -12.14
C THR A 99 7.06 20.14 -13.18
N VAL A 100 6.26 19.18 -12.70
CA VAL A 100 5.50 18.23 -13.50
C VAL A 100 4.01 18.54 -13.31
N HIS A 101 3.34 18.93 -14.38
CA HIS A 101 1.93 19.29 -14.34
C HIS A 101 1.02 18.08 -14.15
N GLU A 102 -0.15 18.33 -13.57
CA GLU A 102 -1.20 17.31 -13.47
C GLU A 102 -1.89 17.13 -14.83
N ARG A 103 -1.98 15.89 -15.29
CA ARG A 103 -2.78 15.54 -16.48
C ARG A 103 -4.26 15.38 -16.13
N SER A 104 -4.55 14.74 -15.00
CA SER A 104 -5.91 14.48 -14.52
C SER A 104 -5.91 14.00 -13.08
N SER A 105 -7.03 14.25 -12.38
CA SER A 105 -7.29 13.67 -11.06
C SER A 105 -8.36 12.60 -11.21
N VAL A 106 -8.11 11.40 -10.69
CA VAL A 106 -9.00 10.25 -10.82
C VAL A 106 -9.13 9.50 -9.50
N LEU A 107 -10.27 8.86 -9.28
CA LEU A 107 -10.40 7.84 -8.25
C LEU A 107 -9.86 6.53 -8.82
N ALA A 108 -8.71 6.07 -8.31
CA ALA A 108 -8.07 4.84 -8.77
C ALA A 108 -8.61 3.63 -7.98
N PRO A 109 -9.39 2.72 -8.61
CA PRO A 109 -9.90 1.54 -7.95
C PRO A 109 -8.91 0.38 -8.05
N VAL A 110 -8.73 -0.35 -6.95
CA VAL A 110 -7.95 -1.59 -6.92
C VAL A 110 -8.78 -2.71 -6.31
N PRO A 111 -9.23 -3.68 -7.13
CA PRO A 111 -9.95 -4.85 -6.64
C PRO A 111 -9.02 -5.78 -5.86
N VAL A 112 -9.53 -6.29 -4.74
CA VAL A 112 -8.82 -7.24 -3.88
C VAL A 112 -9.79 -8.33 -3.45
N VAL A 113 -9.34 -9.57 -3.50
CA VAL A 113 -10.05 -10.73 -2.93
C VAL A 113 -9.29 -11.16 -1.68
N GLU A 114 -9.99 -11.24 -0.55
CA GLU A 114 -9.41 -11.65 0.72
C GLU A 114 -10.14 -12.86 1.29
N ALA A 115 -9.40 -13.68 2.01
CA ALA A 115 -9.92 -14.85 2.71
C ALA A 115 -9.43 -14.83 4.16
N GLN A 116 -10.33 -15.16 5.07
CA GLN A 116 -10.04 -15.46 6.47
C GLN A 116 -10.47 -16.88 6.75
N VAL A 117 -9.64 -17.65 7.43
CA VAL A 117 -9.93 -19.03 7.84
C VAL A 117 -9.63 -19.20 9.32
N GLY A 118 -10.63 -19.58 10.09
CA GLY A 118 -10.45 -19.89 11.51
C GLY A 118 -9.59 -21.13 11.71
N ILE A 119 -8.46 -20.97 12.38
CA ILE A 119 -7.50 -22.05 12.67
C ILE A 119 -7.69 -22.57 14.11
N PHE A 120 -7.74 -21.65 15.05
CA PHE A 120 -7.84 -21.98 16.48
C PHE A 120 -8.88 -21.07 17.16
N PRO A 121 -9.89 -21.64 17.86
CA PRO A 121 -10.97 -20.86 18.45
C PRO A 121 -10.55 -20.06 19.70
N GLY A 122 -9.35 -20.27 20.19
CA GLY A 122 -8.83 -19.63 21.41
C GLY A 122 -9.16 -20.38 22.68
N LEU A 123 -8.76 -19.78 23.82
CA LEU A 123 -9.07 -20.25 25.15
C LEU A 123 -10.53 -19.92 25.50
N SER A 124 -11.01 -20.31 26.69
CA SER A 124 -12.42 -20.24 27.12
C SER A 124 -13.05 -18.85 26.99
N ASN A 125 -12.28 -17.79 26.95
CA ASN A 125 -12.73 -16.40 26.76
C ASN A 125 -12.42 -15.87 25.35
N GLY A 126 -11.99 -16.74 24.40
CA GLY A 126 -11.55 -16.37 23.05
C GLY A 126 -10.19 -15.71 22.97
N PHE A 127 -9.47 -15.62 24.06
CA PHE A 127 -8.10 -15.13 24.07
C PHE A 127 -7.20 -16.09 23.29
N LEU A 128 -6.27 -15.53 22.49
CA LEU A 128 -5.37 -16.27 21.61
C LEU A 128 -6.09 -17.09 20.51
N SER A 129 -7.34 -16.74 20.15
CA SER A 129 -7.93 -17.29 18.91
C SER A 129 -7.09 -16.89 17.70
N ILE A 130 -7.00 -17.75 16.70
CA ILE A 130 -6.11 -17.54 15.54
C ILE A 130 -6.87 -17.80 14.25
N ASP A 131 -6.79 -16.84 13.33
CA ASP A 131 -7.22 -17.00 11.94
C ASP A 131 -6.05 -16.83 10.99
N GLY A 132 -6.04 -17.63 9.92
CA GLY A 132 -5.21 -17.42 8.76
C GLY A 132 -5.83 -16.38 7.83
N LEU A 133 -5.00 -15.53 7.23
CA LEU A 133 -5.41 -14.51 6.27
C LEU A 133 -4.74 -14.76 4.93
N GLY A 134 -5.47 -14.59 3.85
CA GLY A 134 -4.97 -14.63 2.49
C GLY A 134 -5.53 -13.49 1.66
N SER A 135 -4.79 -12.99 0.68
CA SER A 135 -5.28 -11.98 -0.26
C SER A 135 -4.72 -12.16 -1.66
N VAL A 136 -5.53 -11.76 -2.65
CA VAL A 136 -5.13 -11.66 -4.06
C VAL A 136 -5.49 -10.25 -4.51
N GLN A 137 -4.47 -9.47 -4.90
CA GLN A 137 -4.63 -8.13 -5.46
C GLN A 137 -4.70 -8.24 -6.99
N LEU A 138 -5.70 -7.60 -7.59
CA LEU A 138 -5.88 -7.53 -9.03
C LEU A 138 -5.31 -6.21 -9.54
N VAL A 139 -4.10 -6.25 -10.07
CA VAL A 139 -3.39 -5.06 -10.57
C VAL A 139 -3.64 -4.93 -12.07
N PRO A 140 -4.27 -3.85 -12.53
CA PRO A 140 -4.55 -3.65 -13.97
C PRO A 140 -3.27 -3.65 -14.80
N ASN A 141 -3.35 -4.24 -16.00
CA ASN A 141 -2.31 -4.18 -17.03
C ASN A 141 -2.64 -3.09 -18.06
N GLU A 142 -1.75 -2.90 -19.05
CA GLU A 142 -1.87 -1.90 -20.12
C GLU A 142 -3.23 -1.85 -20.83
N ASP A 143 -3.86 -3.00 -21.02
CA ASP A 143 -5.17 -3.08 -21.69
C ASP A 143 -6.29 -2.41 -20.90
N PHE A 144 -6.09 -2.16 -19.59
CA PHE A 144 -7.09 -1.60 -18.70
C PHE A 144 -6.85 -0.14 -18.33
N ALA A 145 -5.59 0.29 -18.32
CA ALA A 145 -5.23 1.67 -17.96
C ALA A 145 -4.07 2.14 -18.84
N LYS A 146 -4.32 3.12 -19.73
CA LYS A 146 -3.28 3.68 -20.58
C LYS A 146 -2.07 4.14 -19.77
N GLY A 147 -0.89 3.61 -20.09
CA GLY A 147 0.38 3.97 -19.46
C GLY A 147 0.82 3.08 -18.30
N LEU A 148 -0.03 2.18 -17.76
CA LEU A 148 0.38 1.18 -16.77
C LEU A 148 0.95 -0.06 -17.48
N ARG A 149 2.09 -0.53 -16.99
CA ARG A 149 2.77 -1.75 -17.51
C ARG A 149 3.01 -2.72 -16.37
N ALA A 150 2.67 -3.98 -16.59
CA ALA A 150 3.02 -5.05 -15.66
C ALA A 150 4.20 -5.87 -16.18
N ASP A 151 4.97 -6.43 -15.24
CA ASP A 151 6.11 -7.30 -15.54
C ASP A 151 5.70 -8.49 -16.40
N SER A 152 6.58 -8.88 -17.35
CA SER A 152 6.42 -10.08 -18.18
C SER A 152 6.31 -11.35 -17.34
N ASP A 153 6.98 -11.38 -16.18
CA ASP A 153 7.06 -12.53 -15.28
C ASP A 153 5.92 -12.60 -14.25
N ALA A 154 5.02 -11.60 -14.23
CA ALA A 154 3.88 -11.61 -13.35
C ALA A 154 2.88 -12.71 -13.72
N VAL A 155 2.26 -13.32 -12.69
CA VAL A 155 1.10 -14.19 -12.90
C VAL A 155 -0.03 -13.33 -13.44
N LYS A 156 -0.46 -13.58 -14.68
CA LYS A 156 -1.48 -12.80 -15.37
C LYS A 156 -2.79 -13.59 -15.47
N LEU A 157 -3.89 -12.90 -15.23
CA LEU A 157 -5.24 -13.39 -15.48
C LEU A 157 -5.93 -12.42 -16.46
N GLY A 158 -5.74 -12.67 -17.76
CA GLY A 158 -6.19 -11.74 -18.79
C GLY A 158 -5.51 -10.37 -18.64
N PRO A 159 -6.29 -9.26 -18.56
CA PRO A 159 -5.75 -7.91 -18.49
C PRO A 159 -5.29 -7.49 -17.08
N VAL A 160 -5.15 -8.43 -16.14
CA VAL A 160 -4.69 -8.14 -14.77
C VAL A 160 -3.49 -8.99 -14.37
N SER A 161 -2.60 -8.41 -13.59
CA SER A 161 -1.52 -9.11 -12.90
C SER A 161 -1.92 -9.39 -11.46
N LEU A 162 -1.48 -10.51 -10.89
CA LEU A 162 -1.86 -10.94 -9.56
C LEU A 162 -0.77 -10.63 -8.55
N GLY A 163 -1.13 -9.90 -7.50
CA GLY A 163 -0.39 -9.83 -6.26
C GLY A 163 -0.94 -10.83 -5.26
N PHE A 164 -0.14 -11.24 -4.29
CA PHE A 164 -0.52 -12.22 -3.27
C PHE A 164 -0.15 -11.73 -1.88
N GLY A 165 -0.98 -12.08 -0.90
CA GLY A 165 -0.71 -11.81 0.49
C GLY A 165 -1.07 -12.98 1.39
N LEU A 166 -0.28 -13.17 2.44
CA LEU A 166 -0.52 -14.14 3.49
C LEU A 166 -0.32 -13.49 4.84
N GLY A 167 -1.08 -13.94 5.84
CA GLY A 167 -1.00 -13.37 7.17
C GLY A 167 -1.71 -14.19 8.23
N ALA A 168 -1.74 -13.63 9.42
CA ALA A 168 -2.46 -14.20 10.55
C ALA A 168 -3.13 -13.08 11.36
N ARG A 169 -4.22 -13.42 12.02
CA ARG A 169 -4.94 -12.57 12.96
C ARG A 169 -5.09 -13.30 14.28
N VAL A 170 -4.74 -12.62 15.37
CA VAL A 170 -4.80 -13.16 16.73
C VAL A 170 -5.83 -12.37 17.51
N GLY A 171 -6.83 -13.04 18.04
CA GLY A 171 -7.84 -12.48 18.92
C GLY A 171 -7.26 -12.23 20.32
N VAL A 172 -7.41 -11.00 20.77
CA VAL A 172 -7.05 -10.57 22.13
C VAL A 172 -8.24 -10.67 23.06
N MET A 173 -9.42 -10.39 22.53
CA MET A 173 -10.67 -10.39 23.29
C MET A 173 -11.84 -10.64 22.36
N ASN A 174 -12.73 -11.56 22.74
CA ASN A 174 -13.98 -11.78 22.01
C ASN A 174 -15.03 -10.75 22.40
N GLU A 175 -15.91 -10.50 21.43
CA GLU A 175 -17.08 -9.67 21.64
C GLU A 175 -18.04 -10.29 22.67
N THR A 176 -18.61 -9.44 23.51
CA THR A 176 -19.75 -9.75 24.38
C THR A 176 -20.79 -8.63 24.28
N ASP A 177 -21.93 -8.75 24.93
CA ASP A 177 -22.96 -7.69 24.92
C ASP A 177 -22.42 -6.31 25.35
N VAL A 178 -21.42 -6.28 26.23
CA VAL A 178 -20.86 -5.02 26.79
C VAL A 178 -19.45 -4.70 26.32
N ARG A 179 -18.74 -5.65 25.71
CA ARG A 179 -17.33 -5.48 25.31
C ARG A 179 -17.17 -5.61 23.79
N PRO A 180 -16.34 -4.78 23.16
CA PRO A 180 -15.96 -4.98 21.78
C PRO A 180 -15.03 -6.20 21.65
N SER A 181 -14.95 -6.77 20.46
CA SER A 181 -13.86 -7.66 20.09
C SER A 181 -12.58 -6.87 19.83
N LEU A 182 -11.42 -7.48 20.11
CA LEU A 182 -10.09 -6.93 19.82
C LEU A 182 -9.22 -7.98 19.14
N ALA A 183 -8.50 -7.58 18.10
CA ALA A 183 -7.52 -8.44 17.45
C ALA A 183 -6.31 -7.67 16.96
N LEU A 184 -5.21 -8.41 16.81
CA LEU A 184 -3.99 -7.98 16.13
C LEU A 184 -3.83 -8.84 14.88
N SER A 185 -3.43 -8.24 13.77
CA SER A 185 -3.14 -8.95 12.53
C SER A 185 -1.83 -8.50 11.93
N VAL A 186 -1.15 -9.44 11.29
CA VAL A 186 0.05 -9.20 10.49
C VAL A 186 -0.17 -9.84 9.13
N MET A 187 0.16 -9.10 8.07
CA MET A 187 0.12 -9.61 6.70
C MET A 187 1.40 -9.21 5.96
N HIS A 188 1.89 -10.12 5.14
CA HIS A 188 2.90 -9.85 4.12
C HIS A 188 2.26 -9.93 2.75
N ARG A 189 2.44 -8.90 1.93
CA ARG A 189 1.93 -8.83 0.56
C ARG A 189 3.08 -8.61 -0.41
N ARG A 190 3.01 -9.30 -1.54
CA ARG A 190 3.94 -9.13 -2.65
C ARG A 190 3.15 -8.82 -3.91
N VAL A 191 3.48 -7.68 -4.50
CA VAL A 191 2.86 -7.22 -5.74
C VAL A 191 3.90 -7.24 -6.84
N PRO A 192 3.56 -7.75 -8.04
CA PRO A 192 4.48 -7.75 -9.17
C PRO A 192 4.85 -6.32 -9.53
N ARG A 193 5.89 -6.19 -10.34
CA ARG A 193 6.33 -4.91 -10.85
C ARG A 193 5.23 -4.26 -11.68
N VAL A 194 4.94 -3.01 -11.36
CA VAL A 194 4.01 -2.16 -12.10
C VAL A 194 4.74 -0.89 -12.48
N GLY A 195 4.60 -0.47 -13.72
CA GLY A 195 5.23 0.73 -14.24
C GLY A 195 4.22 1.73 -14.78
N TYR A 196 4.65 2.98 -14.86
CA TYR A 196 3.92 4.08 -15.46
C TYR A 196 4.83 4.90 -16.37
N GLY A 197 4.27 5.35 -17.51
CA GLY A 197 4.98 6.08 -18.56
C GLY A 197 5.69 5.18 -19.58
N ASP A 198 6.00 5.74 -20.75
CA ASP A 198 6.72 5.10 -21.84
C ASP A 198 7.62 6.07 -22.61
N VAL A 199 8.91 6.02 -22.33
CA VAL A 199 9.89 6.88 -23.02
C VAL A 199 10.00 6.62 -24.52
N ASN A 200 9.55 5.43 -25.00
CA ASN A 200 9.51 5.11 -26.41
C ASN A 200 8.23 5.63 -27.08
N ALA A 201 7.18 5.90 -26.32
CA ALA A 201 5.92 6.42 -26.82
C ALA A 201 5.80 7.97 -26.74
N GLY A 202 6.86 8.63 -26.26
CA GLY A 202 6.95 10.09 -26.22
C GLY A 202 6.93 10.72 -24.83
N ASP A 203 6.77 9.93 -23.77
CA ASP A 203 6.96 10.41 -22.39
C ASP A 203 8.45 10.71 -22.13
N ARG A 204 8.73 11.72 -21.32
CA ARG A 204 10.10 12.04 -20.90
C ARG A 204 10.59 11.16 -19.78
N VAL A 205 9.65 10.55 -19.05
CA VAL A 205 9.93 9.73 -17.86
C VAL A 205 9.11 8.46 -17.92
N GLN A 206 9.73 7.38 -17.47
CA GLN A 206 9.12 6.10 -17.18
C GLN A 206 9.64 5.62 -15.83
N ALA A 207 8.77 5.10 -14.99
CA ALA A 207 9.15 4.46 -13.73
C ALA A 207 8.37 3.17 -13.54
N ASP A 208 9.03 2.15 -13.00
CA ASP A 208 8.40 0.91 -12.56
C ASP A 208 8.92 0.52 -11.17
N ALA A 209 8.09 -0.14 -10.39
CA ALA A 209 8.47 -0.63 -9.08
C ALA A 209 7.77 -1.95 -8.76
N ASN A 210 8.48 -2.87 -8.07
CA ASN A 210 7.86 -3.97 -7.36
C ASN A 210 7.60 -3.57 -5.91
N LEU A 211 6.58 -4.14 -5.30
CA LEU A 211 6.18 -3.80 -3.94
C LEU A 211 6.10 -5.06 -3.07
N ASN A 212 6.79 -5.02 -1.93
CA ASN A 212 6.55 -5.90 -0.80
C ASN A 212 6.03 -5.04 0.35
N ALA A 213 4.95 -5.48 1.01
CA ALA A 213 4.35 -4.76 2.11
C ALA A 213 4.22 -5.67 3.33
N TRP A 214 4.68 -5.20 4.48
CA TRP A 214 4.32 -5.72 5.79
C TRP A 214 3.30 -4.80 6.42
N ASN A 215 2.17 -5.37 6.83
CA ASN A 215 1.08 -4.65 7.44
C ASN A 215 0.83 -5.18 8.84
N LEU A 216 0.88 -4.34 9.84
CA LEU A 216 0.49 -4.63 11.22
C LEU A 216 -0.75 -3.83 11.54
N ARG A 217 -1.81 -4.47 12.05
CA ARG A 217 -3.10 -3.82 12.39
C ARG A 217 -3.56 -4.22 13.76
N GLY A 218 -3.99 -3.24 14.54
CA GLY A 218 -4.82 -3.42 15.73
C GLY A 218 -6.25 -3.00 15.41
N THR A 219 -7.22 -3.85 15.70
CA THR A 219 -8.64 -3.61 15.40
C THR A 219 -9.50 -3.82 16.62
N ALA A 220 -10.53 -2.98 16.78
CA ALA A 220 -11.59 -3.13 17.74
C ALA A 220 -12.93 -3.06 17.00
N GLY A 221 -13.90 -3.89 17.35
CA GLY A 221 -15.19 -3.86 16.67
C GLY A 221 -16.31 -4.42 17.51
N LYS A 222 -17.53 -4.06 17.12
CA LYS A 222 -18.74 -4.51 17.77
C LYS A 222 -19.90 -4.65 16.79
N ARG A 223 -20.75 -5.64 17.07
CA ARG A 223 -21.99 -5.89 16.32
C ARG A 223 -23.22 -5.42 17.13
N PHE A 224 -24.10 -4.72 16.46
CA PHE A 224 -25.39 -4.27 16.96
C PHE A 224 -26.51 -4.81 16.07
N GLY A 225 -26.93 -6.05 16.33
CA GLY A 225 -27.86 -6.76 15.45
C GLY A 225 -27.30 -6.97 14.06
N LEU A 226 -27.87 -6.31 13.05
CA LEU A 226 -27.38 -6.36 11.66
C LEU A 226 -26.20 -5.42 11.42
N LEU A 227 -26.05 -4.36 12.21
CA LEU A 227 -24.99 -3.38 12.06
C LEU A 227 -23.68 -3.88 12.66
N MET A 228 -22.60 -3.78 11.92
CA MET A 228 -21.24 -4.07 12.34
C MET A 228 -20.43 -2.78 12.25
N ILE A 229 -19.62 -2.50 13.26
CA ILE A 229 -18.72 -1.33 13.26
C ILE A 229 -17.37 -1.79 13.80
N ALA A 230 -16.31 -1.40 13.13
CA ALA A 230 -14.95 -1.58 13.63
C ALA A 230 -14.11 -0.31 13.37
N ALA A 231 -13.05 -0.17 14.14
CA ALA A 231 -12.05 0.85 13.95
C ALA A 231 -10.68 0.27 14.28
N GLY A 232 -9.66 0.84 13.71
CA GLY A 232 -8.31 0.38 13.97
C GLY A 232 -7.24 1.38 13.60
N ALA A 233 -6.03 0.98 13.96
CA ALA A 233 -4.81 1.66 13.56
C ALA A 233 -3.78 0.64 13.13
N GLY A 234 -2.82 1.07 12.35
CA GLY A 234 -1.80 0.17 11.86
C GLY A 234 -0.52 0.86 11.44
N TRP A 235 0.44 0.01 11.18
CA TRP A 235 1.74 0.38 10.64
C TRP A 235 2.02 -0.45 9.39
N ASP A 236 2.48 0.23 8.36
CA ASP A 236 2.90 -0.35 7.09
C ASP A 236 4.37 -0.12 6.88
N HIS A 237 5.03 -1.13 6.38
CA HIS A 237 6.39 -1.04 5.88
C HIS A 237 6.41 -1.53 4.44
N TYR A 238 6.75 -0.63 3.54
CA TYR A 238 6.83 -0.87 2.10
C TYR A 238 8.29 -0.96 1.69
N SER A 239 8.66 -2.03 1.01
CA SER A 239 10.00 -2.22 0.46
C SER A 239 9.94 -2.71 -0.97
N GLY A 240 10.88 -2.28 -1.79
CA GLY A 240 10.93 -2.66 -3.19
C GLY A 240 12.14 -2.10 -3.91
N ARG A 241 12.12 -2.27 -5.22
CA ARG A 241 13.09 -1.66 -6.12
C ARG A 241 12.34 -0.99 -7.26
N ALA A 242 12.63 0.28 -7.47
CA ALA A 242 12.19 0.98 -8.66
C ALA A 242 13.30 0.97 -9.72
N ASN A 243 12.88 0.88 -10.97
CA ASN A 243 13.70 1.24 -12.11
C ASN A 243 12.98 2.35 -12.86
N GLY A 244 13.74 3.23 -13.47
CA GLY A 244 13.21 4.31 -14.27
C GLY A 244 14.05 4.49 -15.53
N ALA A 245 13.45 5.14 -16.52
CA ALA A 245 14.14 5.66 -17.67
C ALA A 245 13.71 7.11 -17.90
N TYR A 246 14.61 7.90 -18.44
CA TYR A 246 14.32 9.28 -18.85
C TYR A 246 14.86 9.54 -20.25
N ASN A 247 14.17 10.39 -20.99
CA ASN A 247 14.51 10.73 -22.36
C ASN A 247 14.26 12.21 -22.65
N VAL A 248 15.35 12.96 -22.91
CA VAL A 248 15.35 14.32 -23.46
C VAL A 248 16.14 14.29 -24.76
N SER A 249 15.50 13.81 -25.80
CA SER A 249 16.11 13.41 -27.07
C SER A 249 16.91 14.50 -27.81
N ALA A 250 16.80 15.76 -27.42
CA ALA A 250 17.48 16.87 -28.06
C ALA A 250 18.93 17.11 -27.57
N LEU A 251 19.42 16.35 -26.58
CA LEU A 251 20.68 16.65 -25.90
C LEU A 251 21.61 15.44 -25.81
N PRO A 252 22.94 15.63 -25.99
CA PRO A 252 23.91 14.60 -25.65
C PRO A 252 23.81 14.22 -24.16
N GLY A 253 23.63 12.93 -23.86
CA GLY A 253 23.43 12.46 -22.49
C GLY A 253 22.01 12.68 -21.92
N GLY A 254 21.05 13.11 -22.76
CA GLY A 254 19.66 13.33 -22.37
C GLY A 254 18.84 12.06 -22.15
N GLN A 255 19.44 10.87 -22.23
CA GLN A 255 18.78 9.59 -22.01
C GLN A 255 19.55 8.77 -20.98
N GLY A 256 18.82 8.07 -20.15
CA GLY A 256 19.43 7.18 -19.15
C GLY A 256 18.40 6.34 -18.41
N THR A 257 18.96 5.44 -17.59
CA THR A 257 18.18 4.60 -16.68
C THR A 257 18.61 4.83 -15.26
N ILE A 258 17.67 4.71 -14.34
CA ILE A 258 17.89 4.77 -12.90
C ILE A 258 17.42 3.47 -12.25
N SER A 259 18.05 3.12 -11.13
CA SER A 259 17.58 2.02 -10.28
C SER A 259 17.79 2.40 -8.84
N LEU A 260 16.73 2.36 -8.04
CA LEU A 260 16.79 2.76 -6.63
C LEU A 260 16.04 1.77 -5.74
N PRO A 261 16.57 1.46 -4.54
CA PRO A 261 15.81 0.80 -3.51
C PRO A 261 14.75 1.77 -2.97
N LEU A 262 13.56 1.25 -2.72
CA LEU A 262 12.47 1.96 -2.06
C LEU A 262 12.21 1.31 -0.72
N ASP A 263 12.18 2.09 0.33
CA ASP A 263 11.93 1.66 1.70
C ASP A 263 11.22 2.77 2.45
N GLN A 264 9.97 2.53 2.85
CA GLN A 264 9.15 3.51 3.55
C GLN A 264 8.25 2.86 4.57
N SER A 265 8.08 3.54 5.71
CA SER A 265 7.12 3.13 6.74
C SER A 265 6.08 4.22 6.96
N ARG A 266 4.82 3.81 7.15
CA ARG A 266 3.68 4.70 7.32
C ARG A 266 2.77 4.21 8.44
N TRP A 267 2.24 5.14 9.20
CA TRP A 267 1.14 4.87 10.13
C TRP A 267 -0.19 5.16 9.46
N MET A 268 -1.24 4.49 9.91
CA MET A 268 -2.59 4.72 9.42
C MET A 268 -3.64 4.52 10.50
N GLY A 269 -4.80 5.13 10.29
CA GLY A 269 -6.02 4.90 11.05
C GLY A 269 -7.19 4.64 10.10
N PHE A 270 -8.18 3.86 10.52
CA PHE A 270 -9.36 3.56 9.73
C PHE A 270 -10.58 3.28 10.59
N VAL A 271 -11.74 3.48 9.99
CA VAL A 271 -13.04 3.08 10.52
C VAL A 271 -13.78 2.34 9.41
N ASP A 272 -14.39 1.25 9.77
CA ASP A 272 -15.19 0.45 8.86
C ASP A 272 -16.52 0.04 9.48
N GLY A 273 -17.49 -0.22 8.62
CA GLY A 273 -18.83 -0.63 9.02
C GLY A 273 -19.45 -1.56 8.01
N GLY A 274 -20.50 -2.26 8.40
CA GLY A 274 -21.20 -3.17 7.54
C GLY A 274 -22.58 -3.55 8.01
N LEU A 275 -23.36 -4.11 7.08
CA LEU A 275 -24.66 -4.68 7.33
C LEU A 275 -24.63 -6.18 7.02
N ALA A 276 -25.02 -7.01 7.99
CA ALA A 276 -25.01 -8.46 7.88
C ALA A 276 -26.42 -9.01 7.58
N PHE A 277 -26.51 -9.78 6.50
CA PHE A 277 -27.75 -10.42 6.05
C PHE A 277 -27.52 -11.93 5.88
N GLY A 278 -27.65 -12.69 6.96
CA GLY A 278 -27.31 -14.12 6.97
C GLY A 278 -25.82 -14.34 6.68
N VAL A 279 -25.52 -15.03 5.58
CA VAL A 279 -24.14 -15.29 5.15
C VAL A 279 -23.51 -14.13 4.38
N PHE A 280 -24.31 -13.18 3.92
CA PHE A 280 -23.84 -12.00 3.17
C PHE A 280 -23.63 -10.79 4.08
N ARG A 281 -22.60 -10.00 3.79
CA ARG A 281 -22.35 -8.73 4.48
C ARG A 281 -21.92 -7.70 3.46
N LEU A 282 -22.54 -6.53 3.50
CA LEU A 282 -22.11 -5.36 2.73
C LEU A 282 -21.27 -4.48 3.67
N THR A 283 -20.06 -4.13 3.27
CA THR A 283 -19.11 -3.43 4.13
C THR A 283 -18.50 -2.23 3.43
N GLY A 284 -18.09 -1.23 4.19
CA GLY A 284 -17.38 -0.06 3.72
C GLY A 284 -16.35 0.39 4.74
N GLU A 285 -15.27 0.98 4.26
CA GLU A 285 -14.16 1.49 5.07
C GLU A 285 -13.73 2.86 4.57
N ILE A 286 -13.35 3.72 5.48
CA ILE A 286 -12.58 4.93 5.23
C ILE A 286 -11.37 4.92 6.14
N GLY A 287 -10.22 5.26 5.58
CA GLY A 287 -8.98 5.35 6.33
C GLY A 287 -8.08 6.49 5.85
N TYR A 288 -7.11 6.81 6.68
CA TYR A 288 -6.12 7.83 6.42
C TYR A 288 -4.73 7.29 6.75
N GLN A 289 -3.84 7.35 5.78
CA GLN A 289 -2.42 7.07 5.97
C GLN A 289 -1.69 8.38 6.21
N PHE A 290 -0.98 8.48 7.34
CA PHE A 290 -0.26 9.69 7.72
C PHE A 290 0.93 9.95 6.79
N GLY A 291 1.12 11.22 6.47
CA GLY A 291 2.23 11.68 5.65
C GLY A 291 3.59 11.50 6.34
N VAL A 292 4.60 11.40 5.53
CA VAL A 292 6.03 11.46 5.92
C VAL A 292 6.74 12.19 4.79
N ASP A 293 7.52 13.19 5.11
CA ASP A 293 8.30 13.94 4.15
C ASP A 293 9.17 13.01 3.29
N GLN A 294 8.95 13.03 1.99
CA GLN A 294 9.63 12.18 1.04
C GLN A 294 10.87 12.81 0.43
N HIS A 295 11.13 14.11 0.77
CA HIS A 295 12.27 14.88 0.27
C HIS A 295 12.41 14.80 -1.26
N LEU A 296 11.35 15.20 -1.97
CA LEU A 296 11.34 15.24 -3.43
C LEU A 296 12.05 16.52 -3.92
N ASP A 297 12.83 16.37 -4.98
CA ASP A 297 13.45 17.49 -5.70
C ASP A 297 12.51 18.03 -6.81
N THR A 298 11.49 17.27 -7.17
CA THR A 298 10.51 17.54 -8.22
C THR A 298 9.18 17.95 -7.62
N THR A 299 8.56 19.01 -8.13
CA THR A 299 7.21 19.40 -7.76
C THR A 299 6.19 18.72 -8.67
N PHE A 300 5.36 17.82 -8.12
CA PHE A 300 4.22 17.26 -8.84
C PHE A 300 2.96 18.07 -8.50
N GLU A 301 2.34 18.68 -9.51
CA GLU A 301 1.12 19.46 -9.30
C GLU A 301 0.00 18.58 -8.71
N GLY A 302 -0.67 19.10 -7.68
CA GLY A 302 -1.73 18.38 -6.96
C GLY A 302 -1.22 17.35 -5.95
N TYR A 303 0.08 17.11 -5.84
CA TYR A 303 0.68 16.18 -4.89
C TYR A 303 1.50 16.92 -3.83
N ASP A 304 1.21 16.66 -2.56
CA ASP A 304 1.99 17.17 -1.41
C ASP A 304 2.80 16.01 -0.82
N ASP A 305 4.12 16.09 -0.92
CA ASP A 305 5.07 15.06 -0.51
C ASP A 305 5.13 14.84 1.01
N THR A 306 4.58 15.78 1.79
CA THR A 306 4.49 15.70 3.25
C THR A 306 3.11 15.28 3.74
N ALA A 307 2.08 15.40 2.91
CA ALA A 307 0.71 15.09 3.28
C ALA A 307 0.43 13.59 3.38
N GLY A 308 -0.56 13.26 4.19
CA GLY A 308 -1.14 11.93 4.21
C GLY A 308 -2.19 11.76 3.12
N SER A 309 -2.65 10.53 2.94
CA SER A 309 -3.62 10.18 1.92
C SER A 309 -4.82 9.45 2.49
N THR A 310 -6.02 9.80 2.01
CA THR A 310 -7.26 9.12 2.35
C THR A 310 -7.50 7.97 1.38
N PHE A 311 -7.95 6.84 1.90
CA PHE A 311 -8.40 5.72 1.11
C PHE A 311 -9.80 5.28 1.53
N TYR A 312 -10.48 4.60 0.61
CA TYR A 312 -11.83 4.09 0.77
C TYR A 312 -11.88 2.63 0.36
N SER A 313 -12.77 1.85 0.95
CA SER A 313 -13.05 0.48 0.50
C SER A 313 -14.55 0.21 0.53
N LEU A 314 -15.02 -0.52 -0.47
CA LEU A 314 -16.35 -1.13 -0.47
C LEU A 314 -16.18 -2.63 -0.69
N GLY A 315 -16.90 -3.44 0.08
CA GLY A 315 -16.75 -4.88 0.06
C GLY A 315 -18.05 -5.64 0.22
N LEU A 316 -18.08 -6.80 -0.43
CA LEU A 316 -19.07 -7.85 -0.21
C LEU A 316 -18.36 -9.03 0.44
N GLN A 317 -18.89 -9.48 1.59
CA GLN A 317 -18.34 -10.64 2.31
C GLN A 317 -19.33 -11.79 2.30
N LEU A 318 -18.78 -13.00 2.26
CA LEU A 318 -19.48 -14.28 2.41
C LEU A 318 -18.89 -15.02 3.60
N GLY A 319 -19.69 -15.31 4.63
CA GLY A 319 -19.26 -16.03 5.84
C GLY A 319 -19.91 -17.42 5.92
N PHE A 320 -19.09 -18.44 6.18
CA PHE A 320 -19.51 -19.85 6.27
C PHE A 320 -19.10 -20.49 7.60
#